data_f7b814b43c06d1d0e9689347a1df45f8
#
_entry.id   f7b814b43c06d1d0e9689347a1df45f8
#
_cell.length_a   1.000
_cell.length_b   1.000
_cell.length_c   1.000
_cell.angle_alpha   90.00
_cell.angle_beta   90.00
_cell.angle_gamma   90.00
#
_symmetry.space_group_name_H-M   'P 1'
#
loop_
_entity.id
_entity.type
_entity.pdbx_description
1 polymer ?
#
loop_
_entity_poly.entity_id
_entity_poly.type
_entity_poly.pdbx_seq_one_letter_code
_entity_poly.pdbx_strand_id
1 'polypeptide(L)'
;MSLVYLRENGLEGIGRFYSTYRGIVINNEDPLKLNRLQIEVPDITQTLVWAYPKGQPGPLQSGAKYLTPEINDIVFVEFQSGDPNYPFWSYCGWAKTQVPPELEKKEVIGIVTPNGNKIFLDDETNTTKILLKVSEDKFHEITLSPDGVIIKTPTPITQETQSAWDQTAKEDHNIRGKLVIFNDGEVGTTMTDKLLQRLNKIEDDINNLKLGLTQAAAVATPMDGGKAAFLSLAGYANTPLVKTVMADIEHQTVKQ
;
A
#
# COMPACT_ATOMS: atom_id res chain seq x y z
N MET A 1 -46.48 12.72 -44.79
CA MET A 1 -46.79 12.55 -43.37
C MET A 1 -47.69 13.72 -42.95
N SER A 2 -48.83 13.44 -42.26
CA SER A 2 -49.80 14.49 -41.87
C SER A 2 -49.34 15.15 -40.57
N LEU A 3 -49.51 16.48 -40.45
CA LEU A 3 -49.29 17.23 -39.21
C LEU A 3 -50.22 16.73 -38.09
N VAL A 4 -51.35 16.15 -38.42
CA VAL A 4 -52.29 15.54 -37.46
C VAL A 4 -51.65 14.31 -36.82
N TYR A 5 -50.97 13.45 -37.58
CA TYR A 5 -50.29 12.28 -37.08
C TYR A 5 -49.17 12.65 -36.09
N LEU A 6 -48.34 13.66 -36.42
CA LEU A 6 -47.31 14.17 -35.53
C LEU A 6 -47.87 14.77 -34.23
N ARG A 7 -49.03 15.45 -34.31
CA ARG A 7 -49.67 16.01 -33.13
C ARG A 7 -50.22 14.93 -32.21
N GLU A 8 -50.71 13.83 -32.74
CA GLU A 8 -51.29 12.73 -31.97
C GLU A 8 -50.27 11.75 -31.44
N ASN A 9 -49.21 11.49 -32.18
CA ASN A 9 -48.20 10.44 -31.86
C ASN A 9 -46.82 11.01 -31.49
N GLY A 10 -46.63 12.32 -31.55
CA GLY A 10 -45.34 12.95 -31.28
C GLY A 10 -44.26 12.56 -32.29
N LEU A 11 -43.02 12.86 -31.95
CA LEU A 11 -41.84 12.50 -32.77
C LEU A 11 -41.54 11.00 -32.66
N GLU A 12 -41.93 10.37 -31.57
CA GLU A 12 -41.74 8.92 -31.38
C GLU A 12 -42.58 8.11 -32.39
N GLY A 13 -43.74 8.58 -32.73
CA GLY A 13 -44.56 7.95 -33.77
C GLY A 13 -43.92 7.92 -35.18
N ILE A 14 -42.87 8.72 -35.41
CA ILE A 14 -42.07 8.69 -36.64
C ILE A 14 -40.69 8.08 -36.41
N GLY A 15 -40.48 7.40 -35.27
CA GLY A 15 -39.24 6.72 -34.95
C GLY A 15 -38.12 7.67 -34.55
N ARG A 16 -38.42 8.80 -33.95
CA ARG A 16 -37.45 9.76 -33.42
C ARG A 16 -37.62 9.92 -31.92
N PHE A 17 -36.54 9.65 -31.15
CA PHE A 17 -36.53 9.52 -29.71
C PHE A 17 -35.58 10.54 -29.10
N TYR A 18 -36.13 11.61 -28.50
CA TYR A 18 -35.35 12.73 -27.97
C TYR A 18 -35.33 12.81 -26.43
N SER A 19 -35.97 11.87 -25.77
CA SER A 19 -35.94 11.77 -24.31
C SER A 19 -34.81 10.91 -23.80
N THR A 20 -34.63 10.87 -22.48
CA THR A 20 -33.78 9.89 -21.79
C THR A 20 -34.66 8.69 -21.44
N TYR A 21 -34.21 7.52 -21.82
CA TYR A 21 -34.91 6.26 -21.64
C TYR A 21 -34.15 5.37 -20.67
N ARG A 22 -34.81 4.43 -20.03
CA ARG A 22 -34.19 3.38 -19.26
C ARG A 22 -33.95 2.19 -20.17
N GLY A 23 -32.73 1.65 -20.14
CA GLY A 23 -32.37 0.44 -20.87
C GLY A 23 -31.76 -0.61 -19.94
N ILE A 24 -31.86 -1.85 -20.35
CA ILE A 24 -31.31 -3.01 -19.65
C ILE A 24 -30.07 -3.49 -20.42
N VAL A 25 -28.96 -3.66 -19.75
CA VAL A 25 -27.72 -4.15 -20.36
C VAL A 25 -27.88 -5.65 -20.67
N ILE A 26 -27.70 -5.97 -21.96
CA ILE A 26 -27.79 -7.36 -22.45
C ILE A 26 -26.39 -7.94 -22.72
N ASN A 27 -25.45 -7.07 -23.15
CA ASN A 27 -24.10 -7.50 -23.40
C ASN A 27 -23.12 -6.34 -23.09
N ASN A 28 -22.10 -6.63 -22.31
CA ASN A 28 -21.06 -5.67 -21.90
C ASN A 28 -19.65 -6.06 -22.44
N GLU A 29 -19.53 -7.12 -23.22
CA GLU A 29 -18.29 -7.55 -23.85
C GLU A 29 -18.09 -6.89 -25.22
N ASP A 30 -17.65 -5.63 -25.22
CA ASP A 30 -17.41 -4.86 -26.43
C ASP A 30 -16.18 -5.37 -27.20
N PRO A 31 -16.33 -5.92 -28.43
CA PRO A 31 -15.22 -6.43 -29.23
C PRO A 31 -14.21 -5.35 -29.64
N LEU A 32 -14.63 -4.07 -29.68
CA LEU A 32 -13.73 -2.95 -29.98
C LEU A 32 -13.10 -2.32 -28.72
N LYS A 33 -13.45 -2.80 -27.52
CA LYS A 33 -12.93 -2.33 -26.22
C LYS A 33 -13.13 -0.81 -26.00
N LEU A 34 -14.20 -0.26 -26.52
CA LEU A 34 -14.60 1.16 -26.39
C LEU A 34 -15.57 1.41 -25.24
N ASN A 35 -15.78 0.40 -24.38
CA ASN A 35 -16.77 0.45 -23.29
C ASN A 35 -18.22 0.67 -23.78
N ARG A 36 -18.53 0.17 -24.96
CA ARG A 36 -19.90 0.17 -25.50
C ARG A 36 -20.70 -0.96 -24.86
N LEU A 37 -22.00 -0.78 -24.83
CA LEU A 37 -22.94 -1.77 -24.31
C LEU A 37 -23.99 -2.09 -25.37
N GLN A 38 -24.45 -3.35 -25.41
CA GLN A 38 -25.69 -3.66 -26.08
C GLN A 38 -26.83 -3.58 -25.06
N ILE A 39 -27.82 -2.78 -25.37
CA ILE A 39 -28.85 -2.37 -24.43
C ILE A 39 -30.20 -2.59 -25.06
N GLU A 40 -31.08 -3.26 -24.36
CA GLU A 40 -32.51 -3.31 -24.69
C GLU A 40 -33.20 -2.10 -24.08
N VAL A 41 -33.91 -1.35 -24.90
CA VAL A 41 -34.75 -0.25 -24.45
C VAL A 41 -36.21 -0.66 -24.68
N PRO A 42 -36.97 -1.00 -23.62
CA PRO A 42 -38.36 -1.39 -23.77
C PRO A 42 -39.15 -0.39 -24.58
N ASP A 43 -40.02 -0.85 -25.44
CA ASP A 43 -40.92 -0.08 -26.31
C ASP A 43 -40.27 0.73 -27.44
N ILE A 44 -38.90 0.72 -27.56
CA ILE A 44 -38.23 1.48 -28.62
C ILE A 44 -37.50 0.56 -29.61
N THR A 45 -36.67 -0.32 -29.12
CA THR A 45 -35.85 -1.18 -29.98
C THR A 45 -35.70 -2.58 -29.40
N GLN A 46 -35.88 -3.56 -30.28
CA GLN A 46 -35.51 -4.96 -30.01
C GLN A 46 -34.14 -5.28 -30.62
N THR A 47 -33.56 -4.34 -31.36
CA THR A 47 -32.26 -4.53 -32.00
C THR A 47 -31.18 -4.01 -31.11
N LEU A 48 -30.27 -4.91 -30.71
CA LEU A 48 -29.15 -4.62 -29.83
C LEU A 48 -28.05 -3.91 -30.62
N VAL A 49 -28.10 -2.59 -30.69
CA VAL A 49 -27.03 -1.76 -31.26
C VAL A 49 -26.05 -1.41 -30.15
N TRP A 50 -24.78 -1.29 -30.49
CA TRP A 50 -23.74 -0.88 -29.54
C TRP A 50 -23.88 0.58 -29.18
N ALA A 51 -24.29 0.86 -27.95
CA ALA A 51 -24.36 2.20 -27.38
C ALA A 51 -23.00 2.68 -26.89
N TYR A 52 -22.62 3.90 -27.24
CA TYR A 52 -21.38 4.52 -26.79
C TYR A 52 -21.53 5.13 -25.40
N PRO A 53 -20.48 5.10 -24.55
CA PRO A 53 -20.51 5.75 -23.24
C PRO A 53 -20.59 7.28 -23.40
N LYS A 54 -21.56 7.92 -22.73
CA LYS A 54 -21.70 9.38 -22.69
C LYS A 54 -20.88 9.94 -21.53
N GLY A 55 -20.03 10.93 -21.81
CA GLY A 55 -19.26 11.63 -20.76
C GLY A 55 -18.02 10.90 -20.25
N GLN A 56 -17.63 9.80 -20.88
CA GLN A 56 -16.34 9.17 -20.58
C GLN A 56 -15.21 9.98 -21.22
N PRO A 57 -14.30 10.59 -20.42
CA PRO A 57 -13.18 11.33 -20.99
C PRO A 57 -12.17 10.36 -21.64
N GLY A 58 -11.83 10.58 -22.89
CA GLY A 58 -10.95 9.69 -23.63
C GLY A 58 -10.27 10.35 -24.84
N PRO A 59 -9.53 11.48 -24.67
CA PRO A 59 -8.74 12.00 -25.78
C PRO A 59 -7.48 11.18 -26.00
N LEU A 60 -7.20 10.82 -27.25
CA LEU A 60 -5.93 10.27 -27.77
C LEU A 60 -5.03 9.56 -26.73
N GLN A 61 -5.30 8.27 -26.47
CA GLN A 61 -4.53 7.40 -25.58
C GLN A 61 -4.48 7.81 -24.11
N SER A 62 -5.31 8.76 -23.69
CA SER A 62 -5.49 9.16 -22.31
C SER A 62 -6.97 9.19 -21.95
N GLY A 63 -7.32 9.21 -20.67
CA GLY A 63 -8.69 9.29 -20.22
C GLY A 63 -8.96 8.53 -18.94
N ALA A 64 -10.23 8.36 -18.63
CA ALA A 64 -10.68 7.58 -17.48
C ALA A 64 -11.75 6.57 -17.92
N LYS A 65 -11.62 5.35 -17.47
CA LYS A 65 -12.65 4.32 -17.59
C LYS A 65 -13.27 4.11 -16.22
N TYR A 66 -14.56 4.33 -16.13
CA TYR A 66 -15.35 3.97 -14.95
C TYR A 66 -15.80 2.49 -15.04
N LEU A 67 -16.52 2.03 -14.03
CA LEU A 67 -17.04 0.67 -14.01
C LEU A 67 -17.90 0.41 -15.24
N THR A 68 -17.70 -0.73 -15.90
CA THR A 68 -18.61 -1.18 -16.95
C THR A 68 -19.84 -1.79 -16.27
N PRO A 69 -21.07 -1.33 -16.60
CA PRO A 69 -22.28 -1.95 -16.06
C PRO A 69 -22.36 -3.43 -16.37
N GLU A 70 -22.89 -4.20 -15.42
CA GLU A 70 -23.05 -5.64 -15.58
C GLU A 70 -24.32 -5.97 -16.38
N ILE A 71 -24.40 -7.21 -16.86
CA ILE A 71 -25.59 -7.70 -17.54
C ILE A 71 -26.78 -7.63 -16.58
N ASN A 72 -27.92 -7.15 -17.06
CA ASN A 72 -29.15 -6.82 -16.33
C ASN A 72 -29.09 -5.52 -15.51
N ASP A 73 -28.00 -4.78 -15.52
CA ASP A 73 -28.01 -3.45 -14.94
C ASP A 73 -28.88 -2.48 -15.75
N ILE A 74 -29.43 -1.50 -15.05
CA ILE A 74 -30.22 -0.43 -15.67
C ILE A 74 -29.31 0.74 -15.95
N VAL A 75 -29.37 1.24 -17.18
CA VAL A 75 -28.64 2.43 -17.64
C VAL A 75 -29.60 3.41 -18.27
N PHE A 76 -29.19 4.68 -18.34
CA PHE A 76 -29.89 5.66 -19.17
C PHE A 76 -29.40 5.61 -20.60
N VAL A 77 -30.32 5.74 -21.54
CA VAL A 77 -30.08 5.72 -22.98
C VAL A 77 -30.63 6.97 -23.63
N GLU A 78 -29.82 7.57 -24.47
CA GLU A 78 -30.22 8.69 -25.34
C GLU A 78 -29.77 8.36 -26.77
N PHE A 79 -30.41 9.00 -27.75
CA PHE A 79 -30.16 8.75 -29.16
C PHE A 79 -29.67 10.01 -29.85
N GLN A 80 -28.58 9.91 -30.63
CA GLN A 80 -28.03 11.02 -31.37
C GLN A 80 -29.05 11.51 -32.40
N SER A 81 -29.45 12.77 -32.28
CA SER A 81 -30.49 13.38 -33.13
C SER A 81 -31.81 12.57 -33.14
N GLY A 82 -32.07 11.87 -32.06
CA GLY A 82 -33.26 11.02 -31.92
C GLY A 82 -33.25 9.75 -32.76
N ASP A 83 -32.11 9.34 -33.33
CA ASP A 83 -31.99 8.17 -34.19
C ASP A 83 -31.61 6.92 -33.38
N PRO A 84 -32.47 5.89 -33.29
CA PRO A 84 -32.22 4.70 -32.48
C PRO A 84 -30.98 3.87 -32.93
N ASN A 85 -30.45 4.13 -34.10
CA ASN A 85 -29.22 3.46 -34.57
C ASN A 85 -27.96 4.04 -33.96
N TYR A 86 -28.04 5.19 -33.27
CA TYR A 86 -26.88 5.86 -32.65
C TYR A 86 -27.15 6.12 -31.17
N PRO A 87 -27.21 5.06 -30.33
CA PRO A 87 -27.45 5.18 -28.90
C PRO A 87 -26.20 5.59 -28.15
N PHE A 88 -26.41 6.39 -27.10
CA PHE A 88 -25.47 6.65 -26.03
C PHE A 88 -26.01 6.14 -24.71
N TRP A 89 -25.14 5.63 -23.84
CA TRP A 89 -25.52 5.23 -22.51
C TRP A 89 -24.81 6.06 -21.44
N SER A 90 -25.46 6.23 -20.30
CA SER A 90 -24.90 6.82 -19.09
C SER A 90 -25.38 6.08 -17.86
N TYR A 91 -24.62 6.23 -16.74
CA TYR A 91 -24.99 5.54 -15.51
C TYR A 91 -26.36 5.96 -15.00
N CYS A 92 -27.14 4.99 -14.57
CA CYS A 92 -28.31 5.17 -13.72
C CYS A 92 -27.84 5.12 -12.25
N GLY A 93 -28.50 5.85 -11.37
CA GLY A 93 -28.23 5.74 -9.93
C GLY A 93 -28.62 4.38 -9.37
N TRP A 94 -28.16 4.09 -8.16
CA TRP A 94 -28.50 2.86 -7.45
C TRP A 94 -30.00 2.74 -7.15
N ALA A 95 -30.51 1.53 -7.14
CA ALA A 95 -31.80 1.24 -6.54
C ALA A 95 -31.68 1.23 -5.00
N LYS A 96 -32.81 1.29 -4.30
CA LYS A 96 -32.91 1.47 -2.83
C LYS A 96 -32.03 0.52 -1.99
N THR A 97 -31.69 -0.67 -2.49
CA THR A 97 -30.92 -1.70 -1.77
C THR A 97 -29.55 -1.98 -2.40
N GLN A 98 -29.11 -1.16 -3.34
CA GLN A 98 -27.89 -1.41 -4.12
C GLN A 98 -26.72 -0.49 -3.74
N VAL A 99 -26.97 0.48 -2.85
CA VAL A 99 -25.90 1.38 -2.40
C VAL A 99 -24.90 0.58 -1.58
N PRO A 100 -23.59 0.58 -1.92
CA PRO A 100 -22.58 -0.01 -1.05
C PRO A 100 -22.62 0.65 0.33
N PRO A 101 -22.56 -0.13 1.43
CA PRO A 101 -22.69 0.43 2.79
C PRO A 101 -21.68 1.53 3.09
N GLU A 102 -20.49 1.48 2.51
CA GLU A 102 -19.44 2.47 2.68
C GLU A 102 -19.79 3.81 2.03
N LEU A 103 -20.67 3.82 1.03
CA LEU A 103 -21.07 4.99 0.26
C LEU A 103 -22.46 5.52 0.64
N GLU A 104 -23.06 5.01 1.71
CA GLU A 104 -24.39 5.45 2.17
C GLU A 104 -24.38 6.87 2.75
N LYS A 105 -23.25 7.25 3.35
CA LYS A 105 -23.10 8.59 3.92
C LYS A 105 -22.82 9.62 2.83
N LYS A 106 -23.45 10.78 2.94
CA LYS A 106 -23.26 11.89 1.97
C LYS A 106 -21.85 12.50 2.01
N GLU A 107 -21.15 12.35 3.13
CA GLU A 107 -19.79 12.84 3.35
C GLU A 107 -18.73 11.92 2.72
N VAL A 108 -19.13 10.74 2.23
CA VAL A 108 -18.21 9.76 1.64
C VAL A 108 -18.26 9.80 0.13
N ILE A 109 -17.11 10.00 -0.49
CA ILE A 109 -16.89 9.88 -1.92
C ILE A 109 -16.04 8.65 -2.17
N GLY A 110 -16.43 7.80 -3.13
CA GLY A 110 -15.63 6.61 -3.36
C GLY A 110 -16.02 5.75 -4.53
N ILE A 111 -15.25 4.69 -4.72
CA ILE A 111 -15.45 3.65 -5.73
C ILE A 111 -15.36 2.30 -5.01
N VAL A 112 -16.35 1.46 -5.27
CA VAL A 112 -16.36 0.05 -4.86
C VAL A 112 -16.47 -0.80 -6.11
N THR A 113 -15.53 -1.72 -6.32
CA THR A 113 -15.54 -2.61 -7.47
C THR A 113 -16.37 -3.87 -7.19
N PRO A 114 -16.86 -4.59 -8.21
CA PRO A 114 -17.59 -5.86 -8.03
C PRO A 114 -16.81 -6.89 -7.20
N ASN A 115 -15.50 -6.92 -7.31
CA ASN A 115 -14.64 -7.80 -6.53
C ASN A 115 -14.40 -7.32 -5.08
N GLY A 116 -14.93 -6.14 -4.70
CA GLY A 116 -14.83 -5.60 -3.36
C GLY A 116 -13.55 -4.80 -3.08
N ASN A 117 -12.79 -4.39 -4.11
CA ASN A 117 -11.75 -3.39 -3.95
C ASN A 117 -12.39 -2.01 -3.74
N LYS A 118 -11.80 -1.17 -2.88
CA LYS A 118 -12.43 0.08 -2.46
C LYS A 118 -11.42 1.22 -2.41
N ILE A 119 -11.86 2.39 -2.84
CA ILE A 119 -11.16 3.66 -2.62
C ILE A 119 -12.20 4.65 -2.15
N PHE A 120 -12.02 5.27 -1.00
CA PHE A 120 -12.95 6.28 -0.53
C PHE A 120 -12.28 7.36 0.32
N LEU A 121 -12.90 8.53 0.26
CA LEU A 121 -12.60 9.71 1.05
C LEU A 121 -13.81 9.98 1.95
N ASP A 122 -13.58 10.12 3.22
CA ASP A 122 -14.60 10.43 4.22
C ASP A 122 -14.30 11.81 4.80
N ASP A 123 -15.12 12.80 4.44
CA ASP A 123 -14.96 14.19 4.87
C ASP A 123 -15.37 14.39 6.33
N GLU A 124 -16.21 13.50 6.90
CA GLU A 124 -16.60 13.58 8.30
C GLU A 124 -15.42 13.25 9.22
N THR A 125 -14.65 12.23 8.88
CA THR A 125 -13.50 11.78 9.65
C THR A 125 -12.16 12.29 9.11
N ASN A 126 -12.19 13.03 8.00
CA ASN A 126 -11.02 13.47 7.25
C ASN A 126 -10.05 12.30 6.94
N THR A 127 -10.60 11.20 6.44
CA THR A 127 -9.86 9.95 6.23
C THR A 127 -9.95 9.52 4.77
N THR A 128 -8.82 9.14 4.19
CA THR A 128 -8.77 8.47 2.88
C THR A 128 -8.33 7.03 3.06
N LYS A 129 -9.03 6.08 2.43
CA LYS A 129 -8.70 4.66 2.47
C LYS A 129 -8.62 4.05 1.08
N ILE A 130 -7.62 3.18 0.91
CA ILE A 130 -7.47 2.32 -0.26
C ILE A 130 -7.42 0.89 0.25
N LEU A 131 -8.35 0.05 -0.19
CA LEU A 131 -8.45 -1.34 0.22
C LEU A 131 -8.42 -2.25 -1.02
N LEU A 132 -7.46 -3.15 -1.06
CA LEU A 132 -7.39 -4.22 -2.04
C LEU A 132 -7.81 -5.54 -1.37
N LYS A 133 -8.87 -6.15 -1.85
CA LYS A 133 -9.39 -7.42 -1.31
C LYS A 133 -8.42 -8.57 -1.60
N VAL A 134 -7.99 -9.26 -0.57
CA VAL A 134 -7.15 -10.47 -0.66
C VAL A 134 -8.00 -11.72 -0.50
N SER A 135 -8.95 -11.70 0.45
CA SER A 135 -9.96 -12.72 0.67
C SER A 135 -11.18 -12.09 1.33
N GLU A 136 -12.19 -12.88 1.69
CA GLU A 136 -13.48 -12.37 2.16
C GLU A 136 -13.34 -11.34 3.29
N ASP A 137 -12.44 -11.58 4.26
CA ASP A 137 -12.24 -10.71 5.42
C ASP A 137 -10.83 -10.09 5.48
N LYS A 138 -10.02 -10.19 4.42
CA LYS A 138 -8.63 -9.71 4.42
C LYS A 138 -8.39 -8.73 3.30
N PHE A 139 -7.82 -7.60 3.67
CA PHE A 139 -7.47 -6.53 2.74
C PHE A 139 -6.03 -6.09 2.95
N HIS A 140 -5.36 -5.68 1.86
CA HIS A 140 -4.30 -4.70 1.96
C HIS A 140 -4.96 -3.35 2.14
N GLU A 141 -4.59 -2.63 3.17
CA GLU A 141 -5.18 -1.33 3.53
C GLU A 141 -4.11 -0.26 3.62
N ILE A 142 -4.36 0.87 2.98
CA ILE A 142 -3.65 2.12 3.19
C ILE A 142 -4.66 3.12 3.72
N THR A 143 -4.42 3.64 4.91
CA THR A 143 -5.25 4.67 5.54
C THR A 143 -4.43 5.92 5.78
N LEU A 144 -4.93 7.05 5.27
CA LEU A 144 -4.42 8.37 5.57
C LEU A 144 -5.44 9.08 6.46
N SER A 145 -5.00 9.63 7.58
CA SER A 145 -5.84 10.34 8.55
C SER A 145 -5.07 11.49 9.17
N PRO A 146 -5.71 12.38 9.94
CA PRO A 146 -5.02 13.42 10.70
C PRO A 146 -3.95 12.87 11.66
N ASP A 147 -4.12 11.64 12.15
CA ASP A 147 -3.20 10.99 13.08
C ASP A 147 -2.00 10.35 12.37
N GLY A 148 -2.01 10.26 11.03
CA GLY A 148 -0.91 9.72 10.25
C GLY A 148 -1.31 8.75 9.14
N VAL A 149 -0.29 8.02 8.65
CA VAL A 149 -0.43 7.03 7.58
C VAL A 149 -0.25 5.63 8.15
N ILE A 150 -1.22 4.77 7.89
CA ILE A 150 -1.22 3.38 8.33
C ILE A 150 -1.26 2.47 7.12
N ILE A 151 -0.33 1.52 7.05
CA ILE A 151 -0.32 0.45 6.05
C ILE A 151 -0.50 -0.88 6.78
N LYS A 152 -1.58 -1.60 6.46
CA LYS A 152 -1.86 -2.94 6.99
C LYS A 152 -1.91 -3.95 5.85
N THR A 153 -1.30 -5.09 6.06
CA THR A 153 -1.29 -6.17 5.07
C THR A 153 -1.30 -7.54 5.74
N PRO A 154 -2.12 -8.47 5.26
CA PRO A 154 -2.09 -9.87 5.72
C PRO A 154 -0.94 -10.68 5.11
N THR A 155 -0.20 -10.12 4.15
CA THR A 155 0.93 -10.75 3.47
C THR A 155 2.20 -9.91 3.66
N PRO A 156 3.41 -10.43 3.37
CA PRO A 156 4.65 -9.66 3.47
C PRO A 156 4.62 -8.38 2.63
N ILE A 157 5.29 -7.34 3.13
CA ILE A 157 5.59 -6.13 2.37
C ILE A 157 7.01 -6.25 1.85
N THR A 158 7.18 -6.16 0.53
CA THR A 158 8.49 -6.06 -0.11
C THR A 158 8.68 -4.64 -0.61
N GLN A 159 9.80 -4.04 -0.24
CA GLN A 159 10.21 -2.72 -0.71
C GLN A 159 11.54 -2.86 -1.45
N GLU A 160 11.54 -2.57 -2.74
CA GLU A 160 12.71 -2.63 -3.59
C GLU A 160 13.03 -1.24 -4.11
N THR A 161 14.28 -0.84 -4.06
CA THR A 161 14.77 0.40 -4.63
C THR A 161 16.06 0.15 -5.41
N GLN A 162 16.22 0.84 -6.55
CA GLN A 162 17.45 0.81 -7.33
C GLN A 162 18.48 1.84 -6.86
N SER A 163 18.12 2.68 -5.89
CA SER A 163 18.99 3.70 -5.31
C SER A 163 18.89 3.66 -3.79
N ALA A 164 19.47 4.64 -3.11
CA ALA A 164 19.37 4.75 -1.67
C ALA A 164 17.92 4.89 -1.19
N TRP A 165 17.62 4.28 -0.06
CA TRP A 165 16.36 4.42 0.64
C TRP A 165 16.61 5.04 2.01
N ASP A 166 16.19 6.30 2.18
CA ASP A 166 16.37 7.05 3.41
C ASP A 166 15.08 7.08 4.22
N GLN A 167 15.17 6.67 5.48
CA GLN A 167 14.10 6.83 6.46
C GLN A 167 14.58 7.76 7.56
N THR A 168 13.97 8.94 7.66
CA THR A 168 14.29 9.92 8.69
C THR A 168 13.10 10.11 9.62
N ALA A 169 13.29 9.90 10.91
CA ALA A 169 12.33 10.25 11.94
C ALA A 169 12.92 11.34 12.84
N LYS A 170 12.11 12.37 13.17
CA LYS A 170 12.54 13.41 14.12
C LYS A 170 12.56 12.90 15.56
N GLU A 171 11.75 11.90 15.83
CA GLU A 171 11.64 11.20 17.11
C GLU A 171 12.05 9.73 16.93
N ASP A 172 11.49 8.85 17.70
CA ASP A 172 11.85 7.43 17.67
C ASP A 172 11.42 6.73 16.38
N HIS A 173 12.32 5.97 15.78
CA HIS A 173 12.01 5.01 14.73
C HIS A 173 11.94 3.61 15.35
N ASN A 174 10.72 3.10 15.55
CA ASN A 174 10.49 1.82 16.21
C ASN A 174 10.28 0.70 15.19
N ILE A 175 11.21 -0.26 15.12
CA ILE A 175 11.07 -1.49 14.35
C ILE A 175 10.82 -2.63 15.33
N ARG A 176 9.65 -3.30 15.21
CA ARG A 176 9.25 -4.41 16.06
C ARG A 176 8.90 -5.61 15.21
N GLY A 177 9.44 -6.76 15.55
CA GLY A 177 9.16 -8.02 14.88
C GLY A 177 9.66 -9.21 15.69
N LYS A 178 9.22 -10.41 15.35
CA LYS A 178 9.74 -11.64 15.96
C LYS A 178 11.24 -11.82 15.69
N LEU A 179 11.67 -11.39 14.51
CA LEU A 179 13.05 -11.38 14.06
C LEU A 179 13.25 -10.15 13.17
N VAL A 180 14.29 -9.38 13.43
CA VAL A 180 14.72 -8.26 12.58
C VAL A 180 16.09 -8.63 12.04
N ILE A 181 16.19 -8.78 10.73
CA ILE A 181 17.42 -9.14 10.03
C ILE A 181 17.82 -7.94 9.16
N PHE A 182 19.04 -7.45 9.36
CA PHE A 182 19.67 -6.48 8.47
C PHE A 182 20.63 -7.24 7.58
N ASN A 183 20.27 -7.47 6.33
CA ASN A 183 21.12 -8.11 5.34
C ASN A 183 21.89 -7.05 4.56
N ASP A 184 23.16 -7.34 4.25
CA ASP A 184 24.02 -6.62 3.31
C ASP A 184 24.40 -5.19 3.70
N GLY A 185 24.76 -4.95 4.92
CA GLY A 185 25.36 -3.66 5.25
C GLY A 185 26.52 -3.79 6.21
N GLU A 186 27.57 -3.06 5.97
CA GLU A 186 28.45 -2.59 7.03
C GLU A 186 27.60 -1.71 7.96
N VAL A 187 26.76 -2.32 8.76
CA VAL A 187 25.91 -1.58 9.70
C VAL A 187 26.73 -1.32 10.95
N GLY A 188 27.52 -0.29 10.89
CA GLY A 188 27.91 0.42 12.09
C GLY A 188 26.65 1.02 12.73
N THR A 189 25.91 0.25 13.52
CA THR A 189 24.88 0.85 14.34
C THR A 189 25.56 1.70 15.42
N THR A 190 24.96 2.83 15.80
CA THR A 190 25.47 3.66 16.92
C THR A 190 25.58 2.89 18.24
N MET A 191 25.00 1.69 18.31
CA MET A 191 25.16 0.74 19.41
C MET A 191 26.53 0.05 19.41
N THR A 192 27.13 -0.18 18.23
CA THR A 192 28.45 -0.81 18.10
C THR A 192 29.53 0.08 18.70
N ASP A 193 29.47 1.38 18.47
CA ASP A 193 30.42 2.35 19.08
C ASP A 193 30.36 2.35 20.60
N LYS A 194 29.16 2.33 21.18
CA LYS A 194 28.99 2.26 22.64
C LYS A 194 29.46 0.92 23.21
N LEU A 195 29.21 -0.16 22.50
CA LEU A 195 29.70 -1.50 22.87
C LEU A 195 31.22 -1.53 22.81
N LEU A 196 31.81 -1.05 21.73
CA LEU A 196 33.27 -0.94 21.56
C LEU A 196 33.91 -0.13 22.69
N GLN A 197 33.34 1.04 23.01
CA GLN A 197 33.84 1.88 24.12
C GLN A 197 33.76 1.15 25.46
N ARG A 198 32.69 0.39 25.73
CA ARG A 198 32.55 -0.39 26.96
C ARG A 198 33.56 -1.55 27.03
N LEU A 199 33.72 -2.26 25.93
CA LEU A 199 34.70 -3.35 25.85
C LEU A 199 36.14 -2.84 26.07
N ASN A 200 36.52 -1.78 25.38
CA ASN A 200 37.81 -1.14 25.56
C ASN A 200 38.06 -0.69 27.01
N LYS A 201 37.02 -0.16 27.68
CA LYS A 201 37.11 0.22 29.08
C LYS A 201 37.35 -1.01 29.99
N ILE A 202 36.61 -2.10 29.77
CA ILE A 202 36.79 -3.34 30.51
C ILE A 202 38.20 -3.90 30.31
N GLU A 203 38.70 -3.87 29.07
CA GLU A 203 40.07 -4.32 28.74
C GLU A 203 41.14 -3.45 29.41
N ASP A 204 40.95 -2.14 29.46
CA ASP A 204 41.83 -1.22 30.20
C ASP A 204 41.80 -1.51 31.70
N ASP A 205 40.60 -1.74 32.30
CA ASP A 205 40.48 -2.06 33.72
C ASP A 205 41.17 -3.39 34.06
N ILE A 206 41.04 -4.40 33.19
CA ILE A 206 41.72 -5.69 33.34
C ILE A 206 43.26 -5.53 33.19
N ASN A 207 43.72 -4.75 32.23
CA ASN A 207 45.15 -4.49 32.06
C ASN A 207 45.74 -3.73 33.23
N ASN A 208 45.02 -2.76 33.81
CA ASN A 208 45.40 -2.05 35.02
C ASN A 208 45.48 -2.97 36.23
N LEU A 209 44.53 -3.93 36.37
CA LEU A 209 44.60 -4.94 37.40
C LEU A 209 45.79 -5.86 37.22
N LYS A 210 46.11 -6.32 36.01
CA LYS A 210 47.29 -7.10 35.68
C LYS A 210 48.57 -6.37 36.04
N LEU A 211 48.65 -5.09 35.70
CA LEU A 211 49.78 -4.24 36.05
C LEU A 211 49.97 -4.14 37.58
N GLY A 212 48.87 -3.93 38.34
CA GLY A 212 48.86 -3.90 39.79
C GLY A 212 49.36 -5.19 40.39
N LEU A 213 48.95 -6.35 39.87
CA LEU A 213 49.43 -7.65 40.29
C LEU A 213 50.93 -7.84 40.03
N THR A 214 51.43 -7.39 38.88
CA THR A 214 52.85 -7.44 38.53
C THR A 214 53.69 -6.58 39.48
N GLN A 215 53.23 -5.37 39.79
CA GLN A 215 53.86 -4.47 40.75
C GLN A 215 53.88 -5.06 42.17
N ALA A 216 52.77 -5.63 42.62
CA ALA A 216 52.69 -6.29 43.91
C ALA A 216 53.64 -7.49 44.02
N ALA A 217 53.78 -8.30 42.96
CA ALA A 217 54.75 -9.40 42.90
C ALA A 217 56.21 -8.94 42.97
N ALA A 218 56.53 -7.77 42.43
CA ALA A 218 57.85 -7.19 42.45
C ALA A 218 58.29 -6.72 43.85
N VAL A 219 57.33 -6.30 44.69
CA VAL A 219 57.61 -5.77 46.05
C VAL A 219 57.49 -6.83 47.14
N ALA A 220 56.92 -8.00 46.84
CA ALA A 220 56.77 -9.09 47.80
C ALA A 220 58.11 -9.59 48.33
N THR A 221 58.24 -9.72 49.67
CA THR A 221 59.48 -10.16 50.32
C THR A 221 59.72 -11.67 50.15
N PRO A 222 60.96 -12.14 50.16
CA PRO A 222 61.30 -13.61 50.00
C PRO A 222 60.69 -14.50 51.07
N MET A 223 60.29 -13.98 52.20
CA MET A 223 59.79 -14.76 53.36
C MET A 223 58.24 -14.80 53.37
N ASP A 224 57.61 -14.12 52.44
CA ASP A 224 56.14 -14.11 52.33
C ASP A 224 55.71 -15.28 51.40
N GLY A 225 55.00 -16.27 51.98
CA GLY A 225 54.46 -17.41 51.22
C GLY A 225 53.51 -16.99 50.08
N GLY A 226 53.06 -15.73 50.03
CA GLY A 226 52.29 -15.13 48.95
C GLY A 226 53.14 -14.83 47.69
N LYS A 227 54.47 -14.69 47.79
CA LYS A 227 55.33 -14.32 46.64
C LYS A 227 55.25 -15.31 45.49
N ALA A 228 55.22 -16.60 45.78
CA ALA A 228 55.07 -17.62 44.74
C ALA A 228 53.71 -17.56 44.01
N ALA A 229 52.62 -17.28 44.74
CA ALA A 229 51.33 -17.10 44.18
C ALA A 229 51.26 -15.81 43.34
N PHE A 230 51.82 -14.69 43.81
CA PHE A 230 51.90 -13.45 43.05
C PHE A 230 52.75 -13.56 41.80
N LEU A 231 53.88 -14.32 41.85
CA LEU A 231 54.70 -14.55 40.66
C LEU A 231 54.05 -15.42 39.62
N SER A 232 53.24 -16.40 40.03
CA SER A 232 52.42 -17.16 39.07
C SER A 232 51.33 -16.32 38.42
N LEU A 233 50.68 -15.45 39.19
CA LEU A 233 49.70 -14.48 38.68
C LEU A 233 50.38 -13.40 37.82
N ALA A 234 51.58 -12.95 38.14
CA ALA A 234 52.35 -12.00 37.36
C ALA A 234 52.74 -12.57 35.99
N GLY A 235 53.03 -13.87 35.88
CA GLY A 235 53.28 -14.56 34.62
C GLY A 235 52.07 -14.47 33.69
N TYR A 236 50.87 -14.63 34.23
CA TYR A 236 49.64 -14.45 33.50
C TYR A 236 49.35 -12.96 33.16
N ALA A 237 49.76 -12.05 34.04
CA ALA A 237 49.56 -10.61 33.86
C ALA A 237 50.44 -9.97 32.79
N ASN A 238 51.56 -10.61 32.44
CA ASN A 238 52.53 -10.07 31.47
C ASN A 238 52.04 -10.06 30.00
N THR A 239 50.91 -10.68 29.73
CA THR A 239 50.29 -10.61 28.39
C THR A 239 49.09 -9.65 28.45
N PRO A 240 49.22 -8.40 28.02
CA PRO A 240 48.09 -7.48 28.00
C PRO A 240 47.03 -7.94 27.02
N LEU A 241 45.77 -7.60 27.32
CA LEU A 241 44.69 -7.74 26.35
C LEU A 241 44.91 -6.73 25.22
N VAL A 242 44.72 -7.21 24.01
CA VAL A 242 44.67 -6.34 22.83
C VAL A 242 43.33 -5.68 22.80
N LYS A 243 43.28 -4.39 22.51
CA LYS A 243 42.00 -3.65 22.41
C LYS A 243 41.14 -4.20 21.27
N THR A 244 39.90 -4.44 21.60
CA THR A 244 38.89 -4.77 20.59
C THR A 244 38.75 -3.62 19.60
N VAL A 245 38.80 -3.92 18.33
CA VAL A 245 38.54 -2.96 17.23
C VAL A 245 37.16 -3.23 16.61
N MET A 246 36.67 -2.27 15.85
CA MET A 246 35.35 -2.38 15.23
C MET A 246 35.19 -3.68 14.41
N ALA A 247 36.22 -4.07 13.66
CA ALA A 247 36.24 -5.31 12.87
C ALA A 247 36.06 -6.60 13.67
N ASP A 248 36.35 -6.59 14.99
CA ASP A 248 36.15 -7.75 15.87
C ASP A 248 34.69 -7.87 16.34
N ILE A 249 33.91 -6.78 16.27
CA ILE A 249 32.53 -6.71 16.74
C ILE A 249 31.55 -6.78 15.56
N GLU A 250 31.92 -6.20 14.44
CA GLU A 250 31.14 -6.26 13.24
C GLU A 250 31.17 -7.66 12.65
N HIS A 251 30.01 -8.28 12.57
CA HIS A 251 29.87 -9.54 11.87
C HIS A 251 30.24 -9.29 10.39
N GLN A 252 31.42 -9.80 9.98
CA GLN A 252 31.76 -9.83 8.57
C GLN A 252 30.70 -10.65 7.85
N THR A 253 29.75 -9.94 7.26
CA THR A 253 28.83 -10.39 6.21
C THR A 253 28.53 -11.90 6.22
N VAL A 254 27.35 -12.23 6.63
CA VAL A 254 26.74 -13.46 6.16
C VAL A 254 26.52 -13.30 4.65
N LYS A 255 27.55 -13.64 3.87
CA LYS A 255 27.40 -13.91 2.45
C LYS A 255 26.67 -15.24 2.32
N GLN A 256 25.42 -15.18 1.93
CA GLN A 256 24.72 -16.28 1.29
C GLN A 256 24.28 -15.87 -0.10
#